data_937fbf633c365724e72e5364a4c5ed2e
#
_entry.id   937fbf633c365724e72e5364a4c5ed2e
#
_cell.length_a   1.000
_cell.length_b   1.000
_cell.length_c   1.000
_cell.angle_alpha   90.00
_cell.angle_beta   90.00
_cell.angle_gamma   90.00
#
_symmetry.space_group_name_H-M   'P 1'
#
loop_
_entity.id
_entity.type
_entity.pdbx_description
1 polymer ?
#
loop_
_entity_poly.entity_id
_entity_poly.type
_entity_poly.pdbx_seq_one_letter_code
_entity_poly.pdbx_strand_id
1 'polypeptide(L)' 'MNKRDRFVANLREEAKARGLSFKIEYWRGKGGHAMLYVGDKVTTLPSREIDPKTARKMRKALGLD' A
#
# COMPACT_ATOMS: atom_id res chain seq x y z
N MET A 1 -3.89 15.93 -3.42
CA MET A 1 -3.58 14.50 -3.14
C MET A 1 -4.31 14.10 -1.87
N ASN A 2 -5.07 12.99 -1.91
CA ASN A 2 -5.78 12.52 -0.72
C ASN A 2 -4.86 11.65 0.15
N LYS A 3 -5.36 11.27 1.33
CA LYS A 3 -4.55 10.49 2.27
C LYS A 3 -4.12 9.14 1.71
N ARG A 4 -4.99 8.52 0.91
CA ARG A 4 -4.67 7.23 0.29
C ARG A 4 -3.50 7.37 -0.68
N ASP A 5 -3.54 8.37 -1.55
CA ASP A 5 -2.47 8.58 -2.53
C ASP A 5 -1.17 8.94 -1.85
N ARG A 6 -1.23 9.74 -0.79
CA ARG A 6 -0.04 10.10 -0.03
C ARG A 6 0.57 8.87 0.64
N PHE A 7 -0.27 8.01 1.21
CA PHE A 7 0.20 6.78 1.84
C PHE A 7 0.91 5.89 0.82
N VAL A 8 0.33 5.73 -0.36
CA VAL A 8 0.93 4.92 -1.41
C VAL A 8 2.26 5.51 -1.86
N ALA A 9 2.32 6.83 -2.03
CA ALA A 9 3.56 7.48 -2.43
C ALA A 9 4.66 7.28 -1.38
N ASN A 10 4.29 7.39 -0.11
CA ASN A 10 5.24 7.19 0.98
C ASN A 10 5.76 5.75 1.01
N LEU A 11 4.87 4.79 0.80
CA LEU A 11 5.29 3.38 0.76
C LEU A 11 6.23 3.11 -0.40
N ARG A 12 5.97 3.72 -1.56
CA ARG A 12 6.84 3.57 -2.71
C ARG A 12 8.25 4.08 -2.41
N GLU A 13 8.33 5.25 -1.81
CA GLU A 13 9.61 5.83 -1.44
C GLU A 13 10.34 4.98 -0.41
N GLU A 14 9.61 4.49 0.57
CA GLU A 14 10.20 3.66 1.61
C GLU A 14 10.71 2.33 1.04
N ALA A 15 9.93 1.70 0.18
CA ALA A 15 10.34 0.46 -0.46
C ALA A 15 11.61 0.67 -1.27
N LYS A 16 11.66 1.77 -2.02
CA LYS A 16 12.84 2.12 -2.79
C LYS A 16 14.05 2.31 -1.91
N ALA A 17 13.89 3.02 -0.80
CA ALA A 17 14.98 3.26 0.14
C ALA A 17 15.49 1.98 0.78
N ARG A 18 14.63 0.97 0.92
CA ARG A 18 15.00 -0.32 1.49
C ARG A 18 15.44 -1.33 0.44
N GLY A 19 15.46 -0.94 -0.83
CA GLY A 19 15.82 -1.85 -1.91
C GLY A 19 14.78 -2.91 -2.21
N LEU A 20 13.52 -2.63 -1.89
CA LEU A 20 12.43 -3.57 -2.12
C LEU A 20 11.63 -3.18 -3.37
N SER A 21 11.09 -4.18 -4.05
CA SER A 21 10.21 -3.93 -5.18
C SER A 21 8.88 -3.37 -4.70
N PHE A 22 8.20 -2.64 -5.58
CA PHE A 22 6.91 -2.03 -5.26
C PHE A 22 5.99 -2.19 -6.47
N LYS A 23 4.77 -2.67 -6.22
CA LYS A 23 3.81 -2.87 -7.30
C LYS A 23 2.40 -2.71 -6.77
N ILE A 24 1.51 -2.17 -7.60
CA ILE A 24 0.08 -2.10 -7.30
C ILE A 24 -0.66 -2.75 -8.45
N GLU A 25 -1.59 -3.66 -8.12
CA GLU A 25 -2.49 -4.25 -9.10
C GLU A 25 -3.91 -3.80 -8.79
N TYR A 26 -4.55 -3.15 -9.74
CA TYR A 26 -5.92 -2.70 -9.58
C TYR A 26 -6.87 -3.78 -10.08
N TRP A 27 -7.87 -4.11 -9.26
CA TRP A 27 -8.89 -5.06 -9.68
C TRP A 27 -9.84 -4.38 -10.64
N ARG A 28 -10.18 -5.09 -11.69
CA ARG A 28 -11.17 -4.61 -12.65
C ARG A 28 -12.57 -4.84 -12.08
N GLY A 29 -13.42 -3.85 -12.27
CA GLY A 29 -14.84 -3.99 -12.15
C GLY A 29 -15.49 -3.61 -10.84
N LYS A 30 -14.93 -3.86 -9.69
CA LYS A 30 -15.67 -3.56 -8.46
C LYS A 30 -14.83 -2.90 -7.40
N GLY A 31 -15.40 -1.82 -6.84
CA GLY A 31 -15.00 -1.28 -5.57
C GLY A 31 -13.68 -0.55 -5.47
N GLY A 32 -12.95 -0.43 -6.54
CA GLY A 32 -11.69 0.31 -6.49
C GLY A 32 -10.66 -0.26 -5.55
N HIS A 33 -10.80 -1.51 -5.13
CA HIS A 33 -9.78 -2.18 -4.33
C HIS A 33 -8.59 -2.55 -5.20
N ALA A 34 -7.43 -2.64 -4.55
CA ALA A 34 -6.22 -3.01 -5.25
C ALA A 34 -5.37 -3.90 -4.36
N MET A 35 -4.42 -4.60 -4.95
CA MET A 35 -3.42 -5.36 -4.20
C MET A 35 -2.11 -4.59 -4.24
N LEU A 36 -1.49 -4.47 -3.09
CA LEU A 36 -0.24 -3.73 -2.93
C LEU A 36 0.87 -4.71 -2.59
N TYR A 37 1.91 -4.72 -3.40
CA TYR A 37 3.04 -5.64 -3.22
C TYR A 37 4.30 -4.87 -2.86
N VAL A 38 4.97 -5.30 -1.81
CA VAL A 38 6.27 -4.74 -1.42
C VAL A 38 7.21 -5.92 -1.13
N GLY A 39 8.24 -6.06 -1.94
CA GLY A 39 9.11 -7.22 -1.83
C GLY A 39 8.33 -8.50 -2.09
N ASP A 40 8.35 -9.42 -1.14
CA ASP A 40 7.60 -10.67 -1.22
C ASP A 40 6.32 -10.64 -0.40
N LYS A 41 5.95 -9.47 0.12
CA LYS A 41 4.75 -9.30 0.94
C LYS A 41 3.64 -8.64 0.14
N VAL A 42 2.40 -8.86 0.58
CA VAL A 42 1.24 -8.32 -0.10
C VAL A 42 0.16 -7.94 0.92
N THR A 43 -0.58 -6.88 0.61
CA THR A 43 -1.75 -6.49 1.40
C THR A 43 -2.80 -5.88 0.47
N THR A 44 -4.04 -5.82 0.94
CA THR A 44 -5.12 -5.20 0.20
C THR A 44 -5.09 -3.69 0.43
N LEU A 45 -5.20 -2.93 -0.66
CA LEU A 45 -5.28 -1.46 -0.58
C LEU A 45 -6.75 -1.07 -0.67
N PRO A 46 -7.33 -0.48 0.39
CA PRO A 46 -8.74 -0.06 0.36
C PRO A 46 -9.00 1.04 -0.66
N SER A 47 -10.24 1.15 -1.10
CA SER A 47 -10.65 2.20 -2.04
C SER A 47 -10.89 3.53 -1.36
N ARG A 48 -11.02 3.54 -0.04
CA ARG A 48 -11.31 4.74 0.76
C ARG A 48 -10.04 5.29 1.39
N GLU A 49 -10.18 6.41 2.08
CA GLU A 49 -9.06 6.99 2.82
C GLU A 49 -8.49 5.99 3.82
N ILE A 50 -7.20 6.06 4.00
CA ILE A 50 -6.49 5.19 4.91
C ILE A 50 -6.23 5.96 6.21
N ASP A 51 -6.86 5.54 7.29
CA ASP A 51 -6.63 6.16 8.59
C ASP A 51 -5.32 5.63 9.20
N PRO A 52 -4.82 6.28 10.27
CA PRO A 52 -3.54 5.85 10.87
C PRO A 52 -3.53 4.41 11.34
N LYS A 53 -4.66 3.90 11.82
CA LYS A 53 -4.75 2.53 12.30
C LYS A 53 -4.62 1.53 11.15
N THR A 54 -5.34 1.79 10.07
CA THR A 54 -5.27 0.95 8.87
C THR A 54 -3.87 1.00 8.25
N ALA A 55 -3.29 2.20 8.20
CA ALA A 55 -1.94 2.36 7.68
C ALA A 55 -0.94 1.51 8.45
N ARG A 56 -1.05 1.48 9.77
CA ARG A 56 -0.15 0.69 10.59
C ARG A 56 -0.30 -0.80 10.33
N LYS A 57 -1.55 -1.27 10.18
CA LYS A 57 -1.81 -2.67 9.85
C LYS A 57 -1.19 -3.04 8.52
N MET A 58 -1.34 -2.17 7.53
CA MET A 58 -0.80 -2.42 6.20
C MET A 58 0.72 -2.47 6.23
N ARG A 59 1.35 -1.56 6.97
CA ARG A 59 2.80 -1.56 7.09
C ARG A 59 3.31 -2.85 7.71
N LYS A 60 2.62 -3.35 8.74
CA LYS A 60 2.98 -4.63 9.36
C LYS A 60 2.83 -5.78 8.37
N ALA A 61 1.74 -5.80 7.62
CA ALA A 61 1.50 -6.84 6.62
C ALA A 61 2.58 -6.85 5.54
N LEU A 62 3.14 -5.68 5.24
CA LEU A 62 4.18 -5.54 4.23
C LEU A 62 5.59 -5.70 4.80
N GLY A 63 5.71 -5.98 6.08
CA GLY A 63 7.00 -6.17 6.69
C GLY A 63 7.81 -4.89 6.89
N LEU A 64 7.14 -3.74 6.89
CA LEU A 64 7.82 -2.46 7.03
C LEU A 64 7.90 -1.97 8.48
N ASP A 65 7.13 -2.56 9.36
CA ASP A 65 7.16 -2.23 10.79
C ASP A 65 7.48 -3.47 11.61
#